data_67ab9677414643b782af4b6182f48955
#
_entry.id   67ab9677414643b782af4b6182f48955
#
_cell.length_a   1.000
_cell.length_b   1.000
_cell.length_c   1.000
_cell.angle_alpha   90.00
_cell.angle_beta   90.00
_cell.angle_gamma   90.00
#
_symmetry.space_group_name_H-M   'P 1'
#
loop_
_entity.id
_entity.type
_entity.pdbx_description
1 polymer ?
#
loop_
_entity_poly.entity_id
_entity_poly.type
_entity_poly.pdbx_seq_one_letter_code
_entity_poly.pdbx_strand_id
1 'polypeptide(L)'
;MPILLDLFLTFAKVGVMTFGGGYAMLPILQREVVENKGWAAEEELMDYFAIGQCTPGIIAVNTATFIGQKYKGNLGALCTTVGVVFPSVVIISLLATVIEAFSHLTWVQNAFGGIRICVCVLIANAVVKLYKKAVVDKLTLGIFLAVALGSYFLELSPVLFVVLAAAAGIFLQSKGGAEK
;
A
#
# COMPACT_ATOMS: atom_id res chain seq x y z
N MET A 1 -21.25 0.78 -24.20
CA MET A 1 -20.90 -0.41 -23.38
C MET A 1 -21.69 -0.36 -22.07
N PRO A 2 -22.06 -1.48 -21.47
CA PRO A 2 -22.66 -1.45 -20.13
C PRO A 2 -21.67 -0.79 -19.16
N ILE A 3 -22.15 0.12 -18.33
CA ILE A 3 -21.33 0.94 -17.43
C ILE A 3 -20.37 0.12 -16.55
N LEU A 4 -20.78 -1.07 -16.14
CA LEU A 4 -19.95 -1.96 -15.31
C LEU A 4 -18.72 -2.47 -16.08
N LEU A 5 -18.87 -2.78 -17.37
CA LEU A 5 -17.74 -3.20 -18.20
C LEU A 5 -16.78 -2.02 -18.45
N ASP A 6 -17.31 -0.82 -18.64
CA ASP A 6 -16.51 0.39 -18.81
C ASP A 6 -15.73 0.72 -17.55
N LEU A 7 -16.35 0.62 -16.37
CA LEU A 7 -15.70 0.71 -15.07
C LEU A 7 -14.56 -0.31 -14.94
N PHE A 8 -14.85 -1.58 -15.20
CA PHE A 8 -13.84 -2.64 -15.12
C PHE A 8 -12.65 -2.38 -16.04
N LEU A 9 -12.89 -2.10 -17.33
CA LEU A 9 -11.81 -1.91 -18.30
C LEU A 9 -10.99 -0.66 -18.04
N THR A 10 -11.63 0.43 -17.63
CA THR A 10 -10.91 1.67 -17.28
C THR A 10 -10.00 1.44 -16.07
N PHE A 11 -10.49 0.78 -15.03
CA PHE A 11 -9.69 0.49 -13.86
C PHE A 11 -8.66 -0.63 -14.09
N ALA A 12 -8.92 -1.57 -15.01
CA ALA A 12 -7.91 -2.50 -15.46
C ALA A 12 -6.76 -1.78 -16.19
N LYS A 13 -7.07 -0.81 -17.05
CA LYS A 13 -6.07 0.04 -17.67
C LYS A 13 -5.25 0.83 -16.64
N VAL A 14 -5.89 1.41 -15.63
CA VAL A 14 -5.23 2.07 -14.51
C VAL A 14 -4.28 1.09 -13.79
N GLY A 15 -4.76 -0.13 -13.50
CA GLY A 15 -3.95 -1.18 -12.85
C GLY A 15 -2.71 -1.59 -13.65
N VAL A 16 -2.83 -1.71 -14.98
CA VAL A 16 -1.68 -2.01 -15.87
C VAL A 16 -0.67 -0.87 -15.92
N MET A 17 -1.16 0.38 -15.94
CA MET A 17 -0.29 1.56 -16.09
C MET A 17 0.37 2.01 -14.79
N THR A 18 -0.06 1.49 -13.65
CA THR A 18 0.46 1.89 -12.35
C THR A 18 1.69 1.08 -11.98
N PHE A 19 2.86 1.69 -12.17
CA PHE A 19 4.13 1.18 -11.68
C PHE A 19 4.61 2.10 -10.54
N GLY A 20 4.64 1.59 -9.32
CA GLY A 20 5.12 2.34 -8.15
C GLY A 20 4.13 2.38 -6.98
N GLY A 21 4.35 3.34 -6.09
CA GLY A 21 3.50 3.53 -4.90
C GLY A 21 2.21 4.31 -5.20
N GLY A 22 1.33 4.42 -4.20
CA GLY A 22 0.01 5.06 -4.33
C GLY A 22 0.01 6.45 -4.96
N TYR A 23 1.03 7.26 -4.69
CA TYR A 23 1.15 8.60 -5.28
C TYR A 23 1.44 8.61 -6.79
N ALA A 24 2.15 7.60 -7.30
CA ALA A 24 2.42 7.49 -8.73
C ALA A 24 1.15 7.23 -9.56
N MET A 25 0.10 6.76 -8.93
CA MET A 25 -1.18 6.45 -9.55
C MET A 25 -2.07 7.68 -9.72
N LEU A 26 -1.89 8.71 -8.91
CA LEU A 26 -2.77 9.89 -8.91
C LEU A 26 -2.88 10.55 -10.30
N PRO A 27 -1.78 10.81 -11.03
CA PRO A 27 -1.86 11.38 -12.38
C PRO A 27 -2.61 10.48 -13.38
N ILE A 28 -2.50 9.15 -13.21
CA ILE A 28 -3.17 8.19 -14.09
C ILE A 28 -4.67 8.20 -13.81
N LEU A 29 -5.07 8.21 -12.53
CA LEU A 29 -6.47 8.32 -12.12
C LEU A 29 -7.08 9.65 -12.57
N GLN A 30 -6.36 10.77 -12.42
CA GLN A 30 -6.81 12.08 -12.86
C GLN A 30 -7.10 12.06 -14.37
N ARG A 31 -6.18 11.57 -15.18
CA ARG A 31 -6.37 11.46 -16.63
C ARG A 31 -7.53 10.54 -17.00
N GLU A 32 -7.60 9.33 -16.43
CA GLU A 32 -8.61 8.34 -16.85
C GLU A 32 -9.99 8.65 -16.27
N VAL A 33 -10.09 9.05 -15.00
CA VAL A 33 -11.37 9.22 -14.28
C VAL A 33 -11.94 10.62 -14.46
N VAL A 34 -11.09 11.66 -14.39
CA VAL A 34 -11.54 13.06 -14.48
C VAL A 34 -11.58 13.51 -15.94
N GLU A 35 -10.44 13.47 -16.65
CA GLU A 35 -10.32 14.04 -17.98
C GLU A 35 -11.02 13.19 -19.06
N ASN A 36 -10.77 11.88 -19.09
CA ASN A 36 -11.30 11.00 -20.15
C ASN A 36 -12.76 10.58 -19.93
N LYS A 37 -13.14 10.32 -18.68
CA LYS A 37 -14.46 9.77 -18.35
C LYS A 37 -15.41 10.77 -17.68
N GLY A 38 -14.90 11.82 -17.05
CA GLY A 38 -15.70 12.78 -16.29
C GLY A 38 -16.48 12.13 -15.15
N TRP A 39 -15.94 11.06 -14.57
CA TRP A 39 -16.60 10.33 -13.48
C TRP A 39 -16.47 11.00 -12.13
N ALA A 40 -15.45 11.83 -11.95
CA ALA A 40 -15.27 12.62 -10.76
C ALA A 40 -14.72 14.00 -11.13
N ALA A 41 -15.00 15.02 -10.32
CA ALA A 41 -14.23 16.26 -10.35
C ALA A 41 -12.83 16.03 -9.75
N GLU A 42 -11.89 16.91 -10.07
CA GLU A 42 -10.52 16.80 -9.55
C GLU A 42 -10.49 16.84 -8.01
N GLU A 43 -11.25 17.77 -7.42
CA GLU A 43 -11.39 17.88 -5.96
C GLU A 43 -11.94 16.61 -5.33
N GLU A 44 -12.96 16.03 -5.93
CA GLU A 44 -13.58 14.79 -5.47
C GLU A 44 -12.63 13.59 -5.54
N LEU A 45 -11.82 13.50 -6.61
CA LEU A 45 -10.79 12.49 -6.73
C LEU A 45 -9.74 12.63 -5.62
N MET A 46 -9.35 13.87 -5.30
CA MET A 46 -8.40 14.16 -4.22
C MET A 46 -8.97 13.76 -2.86
N ASP A 47 -10.26 14.00 -2.61
CA ASP A 47 -10.94 13.57 -1.38
C ASP A 47 -10.95 12.05 -1.24
N TYR A 48 -11.34 11.32 -2.30
CA TYR A 48 -11.29 9.86 -2.30
C TYR A 48 -9.88 9.32 -2.10
N PHE A 49 -8.89 9.99 -2.67
CA PHE A 49 -7.50 9.62 -2.49
C PHE A 49 -7.03 9.84 -1.04
N ALA A 50 -7.40 10.97 -0.42
CA ALA A 50 -7.10 11.29 0.97
C ALA A 50 -7.75 10.28 1.94
N ILE A 51 -9.05 9.97 1.73
CA ILE A 51 -9.75 8.95 2.51
C ILE A 51 -9.11 7.57 2.30
N GLY A 52 -8.71 7.26 1.05
CA GLY A 52 -8.02 6.03 0.71
C GLY A 52 -6.69 5.84 1.44
N GLN A 53 -5.98 6.94 1.78
CA GLN A 53 -4.76 6.90 2.58
C GLN A 53 -5.03 6.56 4.06
N CYS A 54 -6.18 6.99 4.59
CA CYS A 54 -6.58 6.71 5.97
C CYS A 54 -7.23 5.33 6.13
N THR A 55 -7.63 4.71 5.02
CA THR A 55 -8.30 3.40 5.02
C THR A 55 -7.26 2.28 4.87
N PRO A 56 -7.33 1.20 5.67
CA PRO A 56 -6.43 0.07 5.50
C PRO A 56 -6.51 -0.53 4.09
N GLY A 57 -5.35 -0.80 3.49
CA GLY A 57 -5.25 -1.40 2.16
C GLY A 57 -4.43 -0.57 1.17
N ILE A 58 -4.52 -0.93 -0.11
CA ILE A 58 -3.83 -0.22 -1.20
C ILE A 58 -4.65 1.00 -1.58
N ILE A 59 -4.08 2.20 -1.46
CA ILE A 59 -4.74 3.49 -1.77
C ILE A 59 -5.48 3.45 -3.10
N ALA A 60 -4.84 2.90 -4.11
CA ALA A 60 -5.39 2.73 -5.44
C ALA A 60 -6.68 1.94 -5.50
N VAL A 61 -6.71 0.83 -4.79
CA VAL A 61 -7.87 -0.07 -4.69
C VAL A 61 -9.00 0.63 -3.94
N ASN A 62 -8.67 1.30 -2.82
CA ASN A 62 -9.64 2.05 -2.03
C ASN A 62 -10.27 3.17 -2.86
N THR A 63 -9.46 3.98 -3.56
CA THR A 63 -9.95 5.06 -4.43
C THR A 63 -10.82 4.52 -5.57
N ALA A 64 -10.40 3.43 -6.22
CA ALA A 64 -11.19 2.77 -7.25
C ALA A 64 -12.55 2.29 -6.72
N THR A 65 -12.56 1.73 -5.52
CA THR A 65 -13.77 1.26 -4.84
C THR A 65 -14.75 2.40 -4.58
N PHE A 66 -14.28 3.56 -4.10
CA PHE A 66 -15.13 4.73 -3.86
C PHE A 66 -15.75 5.26 -5.15
N ILE A 67 -14.98 5.34 -6.23
CA ILE A 67 -15.48 5.78 -7.54
C ILE A 67 -16.52 4.80 -8.07
N GLY A 68 -16.25 3.50 -7.99
CA GLY A 68 -17.20 2.47 -8.40
C GLY A 68 -18.50 2.50 -7.60
N GLN A 69 -18.40 2.70 -6.29
CA GLN A 69 -19.53 2.82 -5.38
C GLN A 69 -20.45 4.00 -5.75
N LYS A 70 -19.88 5.14 -6.10
CA LYS A 70 -20.62 6.32 -6.56
C LYS A 70 -21.48 6.01 -7.80
N TYR A 71 -20.96 5.23 -8.75
CA TYR A 71 -21.62 5.02 -10.05
C TYR A 71 -22.65 3.90 -10.07
N LYS A 72 -22.40 2.80 -9.41
CA LYS A 72 -23.26 1.59 -9.43
C LYS A 72 -23.32 0.87 -8.08
N GLY A 73 -23.13 1.61 -7.00
CA GLY A 73 -23.17 1.03 -5.67
C GLY A 73 -22.18 -0.13 -5.51
N ASN A 74 -22.56 -1.14 -4.76
CA ASN A 74 -21.69 -2.29 -4.45
C ASN A 74 -21.18 -3.05 -5.69
N LEU A 75 -21.98 -3.15 -6.74
CA LEU A 75 -21.57 -3.79 -7.99
C LEU A 75 -20.52 -2.96 -8.74
N GLY A 76 -20.67 -1.64 -8.73
CA GLY A 76 -19.66 -0.74 -9.30
C GLY A 76 -18.34 -0.83 -8.52
N ALA A 77 -18.40 -0.79 -7.19
CA ALA A 77 -17.24 -0.95 -6.32
C ALA A 77 -16.51 -2.27 -6.58
N LEU A 78 -17.25 -3.38 -6.70
CA LEU A 78 -16.67 -4.68 -7.01
C LEU A 78 -15.97 -4.69 -8.37
N CYS A 79 -16.63 -4.14 -9.41
CA CYS A 79 -16.08 -4.11 -10.77
C CYS A 79 -14.78 -3.28 -10.85
N THR A 80 -14.74 -2.11 -10.21
CA THR A 80 -13.54 -1.25 -10.20
C THR A 80 -12.41 -1.88 -9.40
N THR A 81 -12.71 -2.44 -8.23
CA THR A 81 -11.74 -3.14 -7.38
C THR A 81 -11.11 -4.32 -8.10
N VAL A 82 -11.94 -5.20 -8.66
CA VAL A 82 -11.45 -6.35 -9.45
C VAL A 82 -10.70 -5.85 -10.68
N GLY A 83 -11.18 -4.80 -11.34
CA GLY A 83 -10.51 -4.20 -12.50
C GLY A 83 -9.07 -3.79 -12.20
N VAL A 84 -8.82 -3.06 -11.11
CA VAL A 84 -7.45 -2.65 -10.73
C VAL A 84 -6.55 -3.84 -10.42
N VAL A 85 -7.07 -4.86 -9.75
CA VAL A 85 -6.29 -6.00 -9.26
C VAL A 85 -6.05 -7.05 -10.35
N PHE A 86 -7.01 -7.24 -11.24
CA PHE A 86 -7.02 -8.31 -12.24
C PHE A 86 -5.74 -8.37 -13.10
N PRO A 87 -5.26 -7.27 -13.69
CA PRO A 87 -4.04 -7.31 -14.51
C PRO A 87 -2.82 -7.76 -13.72
N SER A 88 -2.69 -7.29 -12.48
CA SER A 88 -1.58 -7.68 -11.60
C SER A 88 -1.60 -9.18 -11.30
N VAL A 89 -2.78 -9.75 -11.02
CA VAL A 89 -2.95 -11.19 -10.78
C VAL A 89 -2.56 -11.98 -12.02
N VAL A 90 -3.02 -11.57 -13.21
CA VAL A 90 -2.68 -12.25 -14.47
C VAL A 90 -1.17 -12.20 -14.74
N ILE A 91 -0.56 -11.02 -14.63
CA ILE A 91 0.87 -10.85 -14.88
C ILE A 91 1.70 -11.68 -13.89
N ILE A 92 1.38 -11.61 -12.61
CA ILE A 92 2.11 -12.35 -11.57
C ILE A 92 1.95 -13.87 -11.77
N SER A 93 0.74 -14.34 -12.10
CA SER A 93 0.50 -15.76 -12.36
C SER A 93 1.29 -16.27 -13.57
N LEU A 94 1.35 -15.49 -14.64
CA LEU A 94 2.15 -15.82 -15.82
C LEU A 94 3.65 -15.81 -15.51
N LEU A 95 4.11 -14.80 -14.79
CA LEU A 95 5.51 -14.72 -14.37
C LEU A 95 5.89 -15.86 -13.43
N ALA A 96 5.02 -16.26 -12.52
CA ALA A 96 5.27 -17.35 -11.59
C ALA A 96 5.50 -18.67 -12.33
N THR A 97 4.69 -19.00 -13.33
CA THR A 97 4.87 -20.22 -14.13
C THR A 97 6.18 -20.21 -14.94
N VAL A 98 6.54 -19.05 -15.50
CA VAL A 98 7.83 -18.90 -16.22
C VAL A 98 8.99 -19.04 -15.26
N ILE A 99 8.94 -18.38 -14.10
CA ILE A 99 10.02 -18.45 -13.10
C ILE A 99 10.17 -19.88 -12.58
N GLU A 100 9.08 -20.59 -12.32
CA GLU A 100 9.12 -21.98 -11.85
C GLU A 100 9.79 -22.90 -12.89
N ALA A 101 9.44 -22.76 -14.17
CA ALA A 101 10.03 -23.53 -15.25
C ALA A 101 11.55 -23.33 -15.38
N PHE A 102 12.06 -22.13 -15.08
CA PHE A 102 13.48 -21.77 -15.20
C PHE A 102 14.22 -21.69 -13.86
N SER A 103 13.59 -22.01 -12.76
CA SER A 103 14.14 -21.86 -11.39
C SER A 103 15.40 -22.72 -11.13
N HIS A 104 15.59 -23.81 -11.90
CA HIS A 104 16.72 -24.70 -11.80
C HIS A 104 18.01 -24.15 -12.48
N LEU A 105 17.88 -23.11 -13.31
CA LEU A 105 19.03 -22.54 -14.01
C LEU A 105 19.87 -21.65 -13.07
N THR A 106 21.17 -21.88 -13.07
CA THR A 106 22.12 -21.19 -12.17
C THR A 106 22.07 -19.66 -12.32
N TRP A 107 21.93 -19.16 -13.54
CA TRP A 107 21.84 -17.71 -13.76
C TRP A 107 20.56 -17.10 -13.19
N VAL A 108 19.43 -17.83 -13.20
CA VAL A 108 18.18 -17.40 -12.57
C VAL A 108 18.35 -17.35 -11.05
N GLN A 109 18.96 -18.37 -10.46
CA GLN A 109 19.25 -18.40 -9.02
C GLN A 109 20.16 -17.26 -8.59
N ASN A 110 21.19 -16.96 -9.38
CA ASN A 110 22.09 -15.84 -9.13
C ASN A 110 21.37 -14.48 -9.25
N ALA A 111 20.48 -14.32 -10.23
CA ALA A 111 19.65 -13.11 -10.37
C ALA A 111 18.75 -12.92 -9.15
N PHE A 112 18.07 -13.97 -8.67
CA PHE A 112 17.28 -13.92 -7.43
C PHE A 112 18.12 -13.62 -6.20
N GLY A 113 19.36 -14.14 -6.15
CA GLY A 113 20.33 -13.80 -5.10
C GLY A 113 20.59 -12.28 -5.05
N GLY A 114 20.85 -11.68 -6.21
CA GLY A 114 21.04 -10.22 -6.33
C GLY A 114 19.80 -9.42 -5.93
N ILE A 115 18.60 -9.85 -6.35
CA ILE A 115 17.33 -9.21 -5.99
C ILE A 115 17.11 -9.26 -4.47
N ARG A 116 17.38 -10.40 -3.81
CA ARG A 116 17.26 -10.53 -2.34
C ARG A 116 18.13 -9.53 -1.60
N ILE A 117 19.40 -9.38 -2.03
CA ILE A 117 20.33 -8.41 -1.43
C ILE A 117 19.79 -6.99 -1.62
N CYS A 118 19.34 -6.65 -2.83
CA CYS A 118 18.75 -5.32 -3.11
C CYS A 118 17.54 -5.03 -2.23
N VAL A 119 16.62 -5.98 -2.07
CA VAL A 119 15.45 -5.85 -1.21
C VAL A 119 15.85 -5.67 0.26
N CYS A 120 16.83 -6.41 0.76
CA CYS A 120 17.35 -6.22 2.11
C CYS A 120 17.89 -4.80 2.33
N VAL A 121 18.64 -4.27 1.36
CA VAL A 121 19.17 -2.89 1.42
C VAL A 121 18.05 -1.86 1.39
N LEU A 122 17.02 -2.05 0.55
CA LEU A 122 15.87 -1.16 0.50
C LEU A 122 15.10 -1.15 1.82
N ILE A 123 14.87 -2.31 2.42
CA ILE A 123 14.21 -2.43 3.74
C ILE A 123 15.07 -1.75 4.81
N ALA A 124 16.37 -2.00 4.84
CA ALA A 124 17.27 -1.36 5.80
C ALA A 124 17.24 0.18 5.67
N ASN A 125 17.28 0.70 4.43
CA ASN A 125 17.15 2.13 4.18
C ASN A 125 15.79 2.70 4.64
N ALA A 126 14.70 1.97 4.42
CA ALA A 126 13.37 2.37 4.90
C ALA A 126 13.34 2.43 6.43
N VAL A 127 13.88 1.42 7.12
CA VAL A 127 13.97 1.39 8.58
C VAL A 127 14.80 2.58 9.09
N VAL A 128 15.94 2.89 8.50
CA VAL A 128 16.79 4.03 8.88
C VAL A 128 16.05 5.36 8.71
N LYS A 129 15.31 5.52 7.59
CA LYS A 129 14.51 6.73 7.36
C LYS A 129 13.38 6.88 8.36
N LEU A 130 12.68 5.80 8.68
CA LEU A 130 11.60 5.81 9.67
C LEU A 130 12.16 6.05 11.07
N TYR A 131 13.26 5.40 11.44
CA TYR A 131 13.95 5.60 12.71
C TYR A 131 14.28 7.07 12.94
N LYS A 132 14.90 7.75 11.97
CA LYS A 132 15.25 9.18 12.07
C LYS A 132 14.05 10.10 12.25
N LYS A 133 12.85 9.71 11.79
CA LYS A 133 11.62 10.49 11.95
C LYS A 133 10.86 10.16 13.23
N ALA A 134 10.84 8.90 13.62
CA ALA A 134 10.00 8.41 14.71
C ALA A 134 10.72 8.47 16.07
N VAL A 135 12.03 8.30 16.10
CA VAL A 135 12.81 8.28 17.34
C VAL A 135 13.41 9.67 17.57
N VAL A 136 12.69 10.50 18.31
CA VAL A 136 13.10 11.88 18.64
C VAL A 136 13.71 11.94 20.05
N ASP A 137 13.21 11.11 20.99
CA ASP A 137 13.57 11.13 22.39
C ASP A 137 14.06 9.76 22.89
N LYS A 138 14.75 9.75 24.06
CA LYS A 138 15.17 8.51 24.72
C LYS A 138 14.02 7.57 25.06
N LEU A 139 12.82 8.13 25.26
CA LEU A 139 11.62 7.41 25.59
C LEU A 139 11.08 6.69 24.33
N THR A 140 11.03 7.36 23.19
CA THR A 140 10.65 6.77 21.90
C THR A 140 11.67 5.71 21.45
N LEU A 141 12.96 5.90 21.78
CA LEU A 141 13.98 4.88 21.56
C LEU A 141 13.71 3.62 22.39
N GLY A 142 13.33 3.78 23.66
CA GLY A 142 12.96 2.67 24.54
C GLY A 142 11.77 1.88 24.00
N ILE A 143 10.71 2.57 23.57
CA ILE A 143 9.53 1.94 22.95
C ILE A 143 9.93 1.22 21.66
N PHE A 144 10.74 1.84 20.81
CA PHE A 144 11.22 1.21 19.57
C PHE A 144 11.98 -0.10 19.84
N LEU A 145 12.92 -0.09 20.78
CA LEU A 145 13.68 -1.28 21.15
C LEU A 145 12.79 -2.37 21.78
N ALA A 146 11.86 -1.98 22.65
CA ALA A 146 10.92 -2.92 23.28
C ALA A 146 10.01 -3.60 22.23
N VAL A 147 9.51 -2.82 21.27
CA VAL A 147 8.67 -3.36 20.18
C VAL A 147 9.51 -4.23 19.24
N ALA A 148 10.73 -3.81 18.88
CA ALA A 148 11.59 -4.56 17.99
C ALA A 148 12.02 -5.92 18.60
N LEU A 149 12.44 -5.92 19.86
CA LEU A 149 12.77 -7.16 20.58
C LEU A 149 11.53 -8.01 20.86
N GLY A 150 10.44 -7.39 21.28
CA GLY A 150 9.18 -8.08 21.51
C GLY A 150 8.64 -8.76 20.25
N SER A 151 8.72 -8.09 19.11
CA SER A 151 8.31 -8.65 17.81
C SER A 151 9.19 -9.80 17.36
N TYR A 152 10.45 -9.84 17.78
CA TYR A 152 11.37 -10.94 17.46
C TYR A 152 11.12 -12.18 18.33
N PHE A 153 10.84 -12.00 19.63
CA PHE A 153 10.70 -13.10 20.58
C PHE A 153 9.26 -13.60 20.76
N LEU A 154 8.27 -12.71 20.54
CA LEU A 154 6.87 -13.02 20.70
C LEU A 154 6.22 -13.05 19.32
N GLU A 155 5.71 -14.18 18.89
CA GLU A 155 4.97 -14.37 17.63
C GLU A 155 3.56 -13.72 17.69
N LEU A 156 3.47 -12.50 18.23
CA LEU A 156 2.22 -11.74 18.35
C LEU A 156 1.94 -10.97 17.06
N SER A 157 0.66 -10.71 16.80
CA SER A 157 0.29 -9.95 15.60
C SER A 157 0.87 -8.52 15.64
N PRO A 158 1.37 -7.99 14.50
CA PRO A 158 1.91 -6.62 14.42
C PRO A 158 0.92 -5.56 14.89
N VAL A 159 -0.38 -5.78 14.71
CA VAL A 159 -1.45 -4.86 15.13
C VAL A 159 -1.44 -4.67 16.65
N LEU A 160 -1.19 -5.71 17.41
CA LEU A 160 -1.15 -5.66 18.87
C LEU A 160 0.04 -4.82 19.36
N PHE A 161 1.20 -4.96 18.72
CA PHE A 161 2.35 -4.10 19.01
C PHE A 161 2.10 -2.62 18.69
N VAL A 162 1.40 -2.30 17.59
CA VAL A 162 1.03 -0.92 17.24
C VAL A 162 0.11 -0.33 18.31
N VAL A 163 -0.94 -1.06 18.72
CA VAL A 163 -1.87 -0.60 19.76
C VAL A 163 -1.18 -0.39 21.10
N LEU A 164 -0.34 -1.34 21.52
CA LEU A 164 0.42 -1.23 22.77
C LEU A 164 1.43 -0.09 22.75
N ALA A 165 2.16 0.09 21.64
CA ALA A 165 3.10 1.18 21.48
C ALA A 165 2.42 2.55 21.48
N ALA A 166 1.25 2.67 20.81
CA ALA A 166 0.45 3.87 20.80
C ALA A 166 -0.07 4.22 22.22
N ALA A 167 -0.62 3.24 22.93
CA ALA A 167 -1.09 3.40 24.30
C ALA A 167 0.07 3.82 25.24
N ALA A 168 1.21 3.15 25.16
CA ALA A 168 2.39 3.47 25.94
C ALA A 168 2.91 4.88 25.62
N GLY A 169 2.95 5.29 24.34
CA GLY A 169 3.35 6.63 23.92
C GLY A 169 2.46 7.71 24.50
N ILE A 170 1.14 7.57 24.41
CA ILE A 170 0.16 8.52 24.96
C ILE A 170 0.30 8.62 26.49
N PHE A 171 0.40 7.48 27.19
CA PHE A 171 0.51 7.46 28.66
C PHE A 171 1.81 8.11 29.18
N LEU A 172 2.92 7.86 28.51
CA LEU A 172 4.24 8.36 28.91
C LEU A 172 4.41 9.84 28.56
N GLN A 173 3.86 10.28 27.43
CA GLN A 173 3.90 11.69 27.03
C GLN A 173 2.96 12.56 27.89
N SER A 174 1.82 12.02 28.33
CA SER A 174 0.91 12.68 29.28
C SER A 174 1.56 12.93 30.65
N LYS A 175 2.50 12.09 31.09
CA LYS A 175 3.25 12.28 32.34
C LYS A 175 4.48 13.18 32.19
N GLY A 176 5.07 13.26 30.99
CA GLY A 176 6.23 14.12 30.73
C GLY A 176 5.90 15.56 30.34
N GLY A 177 4.64 15.86 30.02
CA GLY A 177 4.17 17.21 29.69
C GLY A 177 3.83 18.12 30.89
N ALA A 178 3.95 17.62 32.11
CA ALA A 178 3.70 18.38 33.34
C ALA A 178 4.97 19.08 33.91
N GLU A 179 6.11 18.98 33.16
CA GLU A 179 7.40 19.53 33.64
C GLU A 179 8.11 20.37 32.54
N LYS A 180 7.33 21.26 31.90
CA LYS A 180 7.87 22.39 31.13
C LYS A 180 6.96 23.60 31.21
#